data_f1dfa5eec73d7e7429005ccb45ca831d
#
_entry.id   f1dfa5eec73d7e7429005ccb45ca831d
#
_cell.length_a   1.000
_cell.length_b   1.000
_cell.length_c   1.000
_cell.angle_alpha   90.00
_cell.angle_beta   90.00
_cell.angle_gamma   90.00
#
_symmetry.space_group_name_H-M   'P 1'
#
loop_
_entity.id
_entity.type
_entity.pdbx_description
1 polymer ?
#
loop_
_entity_poly.entity_id
_entity_poly.type
_entity_poly.pdbx_seq_one_letter_code
_entity_poly.pdbx_strand_id
1 'polypeptide(L)'
;MILTESLNKETIDEALSLTGVIHLKDKNLGDLSGGEFQRVLLARAISKKPDLLVLDEPVQGVDFTGEIALYELIKKISDELDCGILLISHDLHTVMSATDHVVCLNGHVCCSGSPLDVAKNNEYKALFGEQASEILSRYEHKHDHIHTDEGEIKKN
;
A
#
# COMPACT_ATOMS: atom_id res chain seq x y z
N MET A 1 30.56 7.24 7.01
CA MET A 1 30.90 5.80 6.99
C MET A 1 29.64 5.05 7.37
N ILE A 2 28.86 4.62 6.35
CA ILE A 2 27.62 3.86 6.57
C ILE A 2 28.07 2.46 6.90
N LEU A 3 27.92 2.06 8.16
CA LEU A 3 28.11 0.68 8.60
C LEU A 3 27.01 -0.15 7.93
N THR A 4 27.35 -0.88 6.88
CA THR A 4 26.52 -1.97 6.36
C THR A 4 26.57 -3.09 7.39
N GLU A 5 25.65 -3.07 8.37
CA GLU A 5 25.39 -4.27 9.16
C GLU A 5 25.00 -5.38 8.18
N SER A 6 25.81 -6.44 8.17
CA SER A 6 25.47 -7.63 7.39
C SER A 6 24.22 -8.23 8.01
N LEU A 7 23.12 -8.25 7.24
CA LEU A 7 21.90 -8.95 7.63
C LEU A 7 22.26 -10.41 7.92
N ASN A 8 21.86 -10.92 9.10
CA ASN A 8 22.04 -12.33 9.40
C ASN A 8 21.00 -13.15 8.62
N LYS A 9 21.24 -14.45 8.49
CA LYS A 9 20.37 -15.36 7.75
C LYS A 9 18.95 -15.40 8.34
N GLU A 10 18.84 -15.33 9.65
CA GLU A 10 17.56 -15.36 10.38
C GLU A 10 16.68 -14.17 10.03
N THR A 11 17.23 -12.96 10.03
CA THR A 11 16.50 -11.73 9.65
C THR A 11 16.01 -11.76 8.19
N ILE A 12 16.79 -12.36 7.30
CA ILE A 12 16.39 -12.55 5.89
C ILE A 12 15.23 -13.55 5.82
N ASP A 13 15.32 -14.68 6.53
CA ASP A 13 14.30 -15.71 6.53
C ASP A 13 12.99 -15.21 7.15
N GLU A 14 13.05 -14.41 8.21
CA GLU A 14 11.88 -13.71 8.79
C GLU A 14 11.20 -12.80 7.76
N ALA A 15 11.96 -11.94 7.08
CA ALA A 15 11.42 -11.02 6.08
C ALA A 15 10.77 -11.74 4.89
N LEU A 16 11.43 -12.79 4.38
CA LEU A 16 10.89 -13.64 3.31
C LEU A 16 9.63 -14.39 3.74
N SER A 17 9.57 -14.82 5.00
CA SER A 17 8.39 -15.47 5.58
C SER A 17 7.22 -14.51 5.72
N LEU A 18 7.46 -13.29 6.22
CA LEU A 18 6.44 -12.25 6.37
C LEU A 18 5.83 -11.85 5.03
N THR A 19 6.63 -11.80 3.96
CA THR A 19 6.14 -11.51 2.61
C THR A 19 5.62 -12.73 1.86
N GLY A 20 5.66 -13.93 2.46
CA GLY A 20 5.12 -15.18 1.90
C GLY A 20 5.97 -15.79 0.79
N VAL A 21 7.25 -15.43 0.67
CA VAL A 21 8.14 -15.88 -0.41
C VAL A 21 9.37 -16.65 0.05
N ILE A 22 9.38 -17.17 1.27
CA ILE A 22 10.50 -17.96 1.80
C ILE A 22 10.83 -19.19 0.93
N HIS A 23 9.83 -19.77 0.28
CA HIS A 23 9.98 -20.92 -0.63
C HIS A 23 10.74 -20.59 -1.92
N LEU A 24 10.95 -19.29 -2.22
CA LEU A 24 11.67 -18.80 -3.40
C LEU A 24 13.13 -18.47 -3.11
N LYS A 25 13.60 -18.68 -1.89
CA LYS A 25 14.90 -18.26 -1.39
C LYS A 25 16.09 -18.66 -2.28
N ASP A 26 16.01 -19.84 -2.89
CA ASP A 26 17.09 -20.40 -3.73
C ASP A 26 16.82 -20.20 -5.24
N LYS A 27 15.72 -19.52 -5.62
CA LYS A 27 15.42 -19.20 -7.02
C LYS A 27 16.23 -18.01 -7.52
N ASN A 28 16.54 -17.99 -8.82
CA ASN A 28 17.08 -16.79 -9.47
C ASN A 28 15.99 -15.72 -9.60
N LEU A 29 16.37 -14.45 -9.45
CA LEU A 29 15.42 -13.33 -9.57
C LEU A 29 14.75 -13.27 -10.96
N GLY A 30 15.43 -13.70 -12.03
CA GLY A 30 14.89 -13.74 -13.39
C GLY A 30 13.81 -14.80 -13.62
N ASP A 31 13.66 -15.76 -12.70
CA ASP A 31 12.67 -16.85 -12.79
C ASP A 31 11.40 -16.54 -11.98
N LEU A 32 11.31 -15.35 -11.38
CA LEU A 32 10.17 -14.93 -10.57
C LEU A 32 9.09 -14.28 -11.45
N SER A 33 7.82 -14.53 -11.10
CA SER A 33 6.71 -13.73 -11.61
C SER A 33 6.77 -12.29 -11.10
N GLY A 34 6.04 -11.35 -11.73
CA GLY A 34 6.00 -9.95 -11.29
C GLY A 34 5.61 -9.81 -9.81
N GLY A 35 4.56 -10.52 -9.38
CA GLY A 35 4.13 -10.48 -7.97
C GLY A 35 5.13 -11.13 -7.01
N GLU A 36 5.77 -12.24 -7.37
CA GLU A 36 6.84 -12.85 -6.57
C GLU A 36 8.03 -11.90 -6.44
N PHE A 37 8.41 -11.24 -7.53
CA PHE A 37 9.51 -10.28 -7.54
C PHE A 37 9.21 -9.08 -6.62
N GLN A 38 8.02 -8.48 -6.70
CA GLN A 38 7.63 -7.38 -5.81
C GLN A 38 7.64 -7.78 -4.33
N ARG A 39 7.16 -8.98 -4.00
CA ARG A 39 7.22 -9.52 -2.63
C ARG A 39 8.65 -9.73 -2.13
N VAL A 40 9.56 -10.15 -2.99
CA VAL A 40 11.00 -10.27 -2.66
C VAL A 40 11.64 -8.90 -2.45
N LEU A 41 11.30 -7.89 -3.27
CA LEU A 41 11.75 -6.51 -3.06
C LEU A 41 11.24 -5.95 -1.73
N LEU A 42 9.97 -6.23 -1.40
CA LEU A 42 9.37 -5.84 -0.13
C LEU A 42 10.06 -6.52 1.06
N ALA A 43 10.36 -7.84 0.97
CA ALA A 43 11.14 -8.56 1.98
C ALA A 43 12.51 -7.91 2.22
N ARG A 44 13.19 -7.54 1.14
CA ARG A 44 14.48 -6.82 1.22
C ARG A 44 14.33 -5.47 1.93
N ALA A 45 13.28 -4.72 1.64
CA ALA A 45 13.05 -3.40 2.24
C ALA A 45 12.78 -3.49 3.75
N ILE A 46 11.99 -4.48 4.19
CA ILE A 46 11.62 -4.66 5.60
C ILE A 46 12.66 -5.42 6.43
N SER A 47 13.66 -6.05 5.80
CA SER A 47 14.66 -6.86 6.50
C SER A 47 15.48 -6.09 7.56
N LYS A 48 15.50 -4.77 7.48
CA LYS A 48 16.14 -3.89 8.46
C LYS A 48 15.19 -3.30 9.49
N LYS A 49 13.92 -3.72 9.50
CA LYS A 49 12.86 -3.20 10.39
C LYS A 49 12.84 -1.66 10.38
N PRO A 50 12.58 -1.03 9.21
CA PRO A 50 12.61 0.42 9.08
C PRO A 50 11.44 1.07 9.83
N ASP A 51 11.62 2.30 10.33
CA ASP A 51 10.54 3.13 10.87
C ASP A 51 9.64 3.71 9.77
N LEU A 52 10.15 3.83 8.54
CA LEU A 52 9.45 4.33 7.36
C LEU A 52 9.81 3.48 6.14
N LEU A 53 8.80 2.96 5.47
CA LEU A 53 8.90 2.24 4.21
C LEU A 53 8.43 3.13 3.05
N VAL A 54 9.31 3.38 2.09
CA VAL A 54 8.99 4.17 0.89
C VAL A 54 8.79 3.22 -0.28
N LEU A 55 7.60 3.23 -0.89
CA LEU A 55 7.19 2.36 -1.98
C LEU A 55 6.81 3.20 -3.19
N ASP A 56 7.56 3.05 -4.28
CA ASP A 56 7.33 3.73 -5.54
C ASP A 56 6.78 2.71 -6.55
N GLU A 57 5.49 2.90 -6.95
CA GLU A 57 4.75 2.01 -7.86
C GLU A 57 4.90 0.51 -7.51
N PRO A 58 4.61 0.07 -6.27
CA PRO A 58 4.94 -1.27 -5.79
C PRO A 58 4.21 -2.40 -6.52
N VAL A 59 3.14 -2.10 -7.24
CA VAL A 59 2.33 -3.08 -7.99
C VAL A 59 2.68 -3.15 -9.47
N GLN A 60 3.68 -2.40 -9.93
CA GLN A 60 4.06 -2.39 -11.33
C GLN A 60 4.45 -3.79 -11.81
N GLY A 61 3.77 -4.26 -12.88
CA GLY A 61 4.01 -5.60 -13.46
C GLY A 61 3.32 -6.75 -12.72
N VAL A 62 2.41 -6.45 -11.81
CA VAL A 62 1.57 -7.41 -11.10
C VAL A 62 0.18 -7.45 -11.77
N ASP A 63 -0.47 -8.59 -11.80
CA ASP A 63 -1.86 -8.71 -12.25
C ASP A 63 -2.83 -8.18 -11.19
N PHE A 64 -4.07 -7.90 -11.59
CA PHE A 64 -5.08 -7.28 -10.72
C PHE A 64 -5.31 -8.03 -9.39
N THR A 65 -5.32 -9.36 -9.41
CA THR A 65 -5.51 -10.16 -8.18
C THR A 65 -4.29 -10.06 -7.25
N GLY A 66 -3.10 -10.11 -7.84
CA GLY A 66 -1.83 -9.95 -7.13
C GLY A 66 -1.64 -8.55 -6.55
N GLU A 67 -2.15 -7.53 -7.23
CA GLU A 67 -2.13 -6.14 -6.79
C GLU A 67 -2.90 -5.97 -5.47
N ILE A 68 -4.15 -6.44 -5.41
CA ILE A 68 -4.96 -6.41 -4.18
C ILE A 68 -4.22 -7.12 -3.04
N ALA A 69 -3.74 -8.33 -3.29
CA ALA A 69 -3.02 -9.13 -2.29
C ALA A 69 -1.69 -8.49 -1.83
N LEU A 70 -1.05 -7.67 -2.70
CA LEU A 70 0.16 -6.95 -2.33
C LEU A 70 -0.13 -5.74 -1.44
N TYR A 71 -1.21 -4.99 -1.70
CA TYR A 71 -1.62 -3.89 -0.82
C TYR A 71 -2.09 -4.38 0.55
N GLU A 72 -2.83 -5.48 0.62
CA GLU A 72 -3.18 -6.13 1.90
C GLU A 72 -1.92 -6.55 2.68
N LEU A 73 -0.91 -7.07 1.99
CA LEU A 73 0.36 -7.43 2.60
C LEU A 73 1.11 -6.19 3.10
N ILE A 74 1.15 -5.08 2.33
CA ILE A 74 1.78 -3.82 2.74
C ILE A 74 1.14 -3.30 4.03
N LYS A 75 -0.20 -3.30 4.10
CA LYS A 75 -0.94 -2.91 5.31
C LYS A 75 -0.60 -3.80 6.51
N LYS A 76 -0.62 -5.11 6.32
CA LYS A 76 -0.23 -6.07 7.36
C LYS A 76 1.19 -5.81 7.87
N ILE A 77 2.14 -5.53 6.98
CA ILE A 77 3.53 -5.22 7.33
C ILE A 77 3.61 -3.93 8.16
N SER A 78 2.87 -2.88 7.78
CA SER A 78 2.80 -1.64 8.55
C SER A 78 2.36 -1.90 9.99
N ASP A 79 1.28 -2.68 10.15
CA ASP A 79 0.73 -3.02 11.46
C ASP A 79 1.69 -3.90 12.29
N GLU A 80 2.31 -4.93 11.69
CA GLU A 80 3.20 -5.86 12.40
C GLU A 80 4.55 -5.25 12.79
N LEU A 81 5.09 -4.34 11.97
CA LEU A 81 6.37 -3.70 12.22
C LEU A 81 6.26 -2.32 12.88
N ASP A 82 5.04 -1.82 13.08
CA ASP A 82 4.77 -0.45 13.58
C ASP A 82 5.55 0.60 12.76
N CYS A 83 5.55 0.46 11.40
CA CYS A 83 6.27 1.33 10.49
C CYS A 83 5.34 2.18 9.64
N GLY A 84 5.70 3.44 9.43
CA GLY A 84 5.01 4.32 8.50
C GLY A 84 5.20 3.87 7.05
N ILE A 85 4.18 4.06 6.19
CA ILE A 85 4.26 3.80 4.76
C ILE A 85 4.14 5.11 3.99
N LEU A 86 5.11 5.40 3.12
CA LEU A 86 4.99 6.41 2.08
C LEU A 86 4.80 5.69 0.74
N LEU A 87 3.57 5.72 0.24
CA LEU A 87 3.20 5.11 -1.03
C LEU A 87 3.17 6.18 -2.13
N ILE A 88 3.90 5.95 -3.23
CA ILE A 88 3.87 6.76 -4.43
C ILE A 88 3.18 5.92 -5.50
N SER A 89 2.07 6.43 -6.05
CA SER A 89 1.31 5.74 -7.08
C SER A 89 0.51 6.72 -7.94
N HIS A 90 0.22 6.33 -9.16
CA HIS A 90 -0.72 7.00 -10.05
C HIS A 90 -2.12 6.35 -10.05
N ASP A 91 -2.30 5.23 -9.34
CA ASP A 91 -3.60 4.61 -9.16
C ASP A 91 -4.40 5.32 -8.06
N LEU A 92 -5.27 6.23 -8.50
CA LEU A 92 -6.10 7.03 -7.61
C LEU A 92 -7.03 6.18 -6.74
N HIS A 93 -7.55 5.07 -7.28
CA HIS A 93 -8.47 4.21 -6.54
C HIS A 93 -7.77 3.61 -5.30
N THR A 94 -6.59 3.05 -5.50
CA THR A 94 -5.80 2.47 -4.41
C THR A 94 -5.34 3.53 -3.42
N VAL A 95 -4.78 4.65 -3.89
CA VAL A 95 -4.34 5.74 -3.01
C VAL A 95 -5.48 6.20 -2.11
N MET A 96 -6.66 6.41 -2.67
CA MET A 96 -7.80 6.94 -1.92
C MET A 96 -8.47 5.92 -0.98
N SER A 97 -8.35 4.61 -1.27
CA SER A 97 -8.98 3.55 -0.46
C SER A 97 -8.06 2.95 0.61
N ALA A 98 -6.73 3.06 0.43
CA ALA A 98 -5.76 2.35 1.25
C ALA A 98 -4.85 3.27 2.08
N THR A 99 -5.05 4.60 2.06
CA THR A 99 -4.20 5.55 2.77
C THR A 99 -4.97 6.43 3.74
N ASP A 100 -4.31 6.88 4.80
CA ASP A 100 -4.88 7.78 5.81
C ASP A 100 -4.69 9.25 5.43
N HIS A 101 -3.63 9.53 4.66
CA HIS A 101 -3.27 10.89 4.22
C HIS A 101 -2.75 10.88 2.79
N VAL A 102 -3.22 11.83 1.98
CA VAL A 102 -2.86 11.97 0.56
C VAL A 102 -2.18 13.31 0.34
N VAL A 103 -1.14 13.30 -0.48
CA VAL A 103 -0.47 14.50 -0.99
C VAL A 103 -0.48 14.45 -2.51
N CYS A 104 -1.13 15.42 -3.16
CA CYS A 104 -1.17 15.53 -4.61
C CYS A 104 -0.03 16.41 -5.12
N LEU A 105 0.74 15.87 -6.08
CA LEU A 105 1.88 16.54 -6.68
C LEU A 105 1.67 16.77 -8.18
N ASN A 106 1.84 18.02 -8.61
CA ASN A 106 1.89 18.39 -10.02
C ASN A 106 2.89 19.55 -10.21
N GLY A 107 4.18 19.26 -10.10
CA GLY A 107 5.24 20.28 -10.06
C GLY A 107 5.32 21.05 -8.73
N HIS A 108 4.23 21.08 -7.97
CA HIS A 108 4.11 21.60 -6.60
C HIS A 108 3.09 20.77 -5.84
N VAL A 109 2.98 20.97 -4.53
CA VAL A 109 1.90 20.38 -3.73
C VAL A 109 0.60 21.11 -4.04
N CYS A 110 -0.33 20.48 -4.75
CA CYS A 110 -1.62 21.05 -5.13
C CYS A 110 -2.63 20.96 -3.99
N CYS A 111 -2.68 19.82 -3.33
CA CYS A 111 -3.56 19.58 -2.18
C CYS A 111 -2.99 18.48 -1.28
N SER A 112 -3.40 18.48 -0.03
CA SER A 112 -3.09 17.41 0.90
C SER A 112 -4.16 17.32 1.99
N GLY A 113 -4.35 16.13 2.57
CA GLY A 113 -5.33 15.89 3.61
C GLY A 113 -5.79 14.44 3.63
N SER A 114 -6.89 14.16 4.35
CA SER A 114 -7.55 12.86 4.25
C SER A 114 -8.02 12.61 2.79
N PRO A 115 -8.18 11.36 2.36
CA PRO A 115 -8.72 11.05 1.03
C PRO A 115 -10.03 11.82 0.72
N LEU A 116 -10.92 11.95 1.70
CA LEU A 116 -12.19 12.65 1.55
C LEU A 116 -12.02 14.16 1.35
N ASP A 117 -11.08 14.79 2.06
CA ASP A 117 -10.79 16.22 1.93
C ASP A 117 -10.15 16.52 0.58
N VAL A 118 -9.21 15.65 0.16
CA VAL A 118 -8.56 15.74 -1.16
C VAL A 118 -9.58 15.59 -2.28
N ALA A 119 -10.49 14.63 -2.20
CA ALA A 119 -11.54 14.42 -3.21
C ALA A 119 -12.47 15.63 -3.39
N LYS A 120 -12.69 16.42 -2.35
CA LYS A 120 -13.52 17.65 -2.39
C LYS A 120 -12.74 18.85 -2.90
N ASN A 121 -11.41 18.79 -2.97
CA ASN A 121 -10.55 19.90 -3.35
C ASN A 121 -10.70 20.25 -4.83
N ASN A 122 -10.81 21.55 -5.13
CA ASN A 122 -10.99 22.04 -6.50
C ASN A 122 -9.76 21.79 -7.39
N GLU A 123 -8.55 21.83 -6.85
CA GLU A 123 -7.33 21.56 -7.61
C GLU A 123 -7.23 20.07 -7.96
N TYR A 124 -7.65 19.17 -7.06
CA TYR A 124 -7.77 17.74 -7.35
C TYR A 124 -8.75 17.49 -8.50
N LYS A 125 -9.94 18.11 -8.45
CA LYS A 125 -10.95 18.01 -9.52
C LYS A 125 -10.48 18.56 -10.85
N ALA A 126 -9.70 19.65 -10.83
CA ALA A 126 -9.12 20.22 -12.03
C ALA A 126 -8.06 19.30 -12.67
N LEU A 127 -7.30 18.55 -11.86
CA LEU A 127 -6.25 17.62 -12.33
C LEU A 127 -6.82 16.31 -12.84
N PHE A 128 -7.77 15.71 -12.13
CA PHE A 128 -8.23 14.34 -12.36
C PHE A 128 -9.66 14.25 -12.91
N GLY A 129 -10.37 15.38 -13.00
CA GLY A 129 -11.75 15.47 -13.46
C GLY A 129 -12.79 15.20 -12.35
N GLU A 130 -14.03 15.66 -12.59
CA GLU A 130 -15.13 15.49 -11.62
C GLU A 130 -15.51 14.03 -11.39
N GLN A 131 -15.33 13.17 -12.40
CA GLN A 131 -15.63 11.74 -12.31
C GLN A 131 -14.71 11.02 -11.30
N ALA A 132 -13.46 11.44 -11.14
CA ALA A 132 -12.56 10.91 -10.12
C ALA A 132 -13.07 11.20 -8.69
N SER A 133 -13.74 12.33 -8.48
CA SER A 133 -14.38 12.68 -7.20
C SER A 133 -15.64 11.87 -6.92
N GLU A 134 -16.42 11.52 -7.95
CA GLU A 134 -17.66 10.74 -7.80
C GLU A 134 -17.39 9.27 -7.44
N ILE A 135 -16.30 8.69 -7.92
CA ILE A 135 -15.90 7.32 -7.55
C ILE A 135 -15.71 7.21 -6.04
N LEU A 136 -15.19 8.25 -5.42
CA LEU A 136 -14.94 8.30 -3.97
C LEU A 136 -16.20 8.54 -3.15
N SER A 137 -17.12 9.37 -3.64
CA SER A 137 -18.39 9.62 -2.95
C SER A 137 -19.27 8.36 -2.86
N ARG A 138 -19.10 7.40 -3.79
CA ARG A 138 -19.78 6.09 -3.73
C ARG A 138 -19.19 5.15 -2.67
N TYR A 139 -17.96 5.37 -2.23
CA TYR A 139 -17.32 4.58 -1.16
C TYR A 139 -17.86 4.94 0.23
N GLU A 140 -18.28 6.19 0.47
CA GLU A 140 -18.93 6.60 1.74
C GLU A 140 -20.20 5.79 2.07
N HIS A 141 -20.92 5.31 1.06
CA HIS A 141 -22.17 4.57 1.28
C HIS A 141 -22.00 3.10 1.69
N LYS A 142 -20.78 2.56 1.70
CA LYS A 142 -20.55 1.13 2.03
C LYS A 142 -20.17 0.86 3.49
N HIS A 143 -19.88 1.89 4.28
CA HIS A 143 -19.43 1.72 5.67
C HIS A 143 -20.45 2.20 6.72
N ASP A 144 -21.68 2.51 6.35
CA ASP A 144 -22.71 3.03 7.26
C ASP A 144 -23.60 1.90 7.85
N HIS A 145 -22.95 0.77 8.21
CA HIS A 145 -23.61 -0.28 8.99
C HIS A 145 -22.71 -0.74 10.13
N ILE A 146 -23.25 -0.66 11.33
CA ILE A 146 -22.63 -1.16 12.55
C ILE A 146 -22.98 -2.66 12.66
N HIS A 147 -21.97 -3.52 12.71
CA HIS A 147 -22.16 -4.92 13.08
C HIS A 147 -22.40 -4.99 14.59
N THR A 148 -23.55 -5.53 14.98
CA THR A 148 -23.77 -5.90 16.39
C THR A 148 -23.04 -7.20 16.70
N ASP A 149 -22.69 -7.44 17.98
CA ASP A 149 -21.99 -8.67 18.43
C ASP A 149 -22.75 -9.97 18.11
N GLU A 150 -23.97 -9.88 17.59
CA GLU A 150 -24.82 -11.01 17.18
C GLU A 150 -24.96 -11.15 15.65
N GLY A 151 -24.19 -10.37 14.85
CA GLY A 151 -24.13 -10.53 13.39
C GLY A 151 -25.32 -9.97 12.59
N GLU A 152 -26.19 -9.16 13.18
CA GLU A 152 -27.29 -8.49 12.47
C GLU A 152 -26.90 -7.12 11.94
N ILE A 153 -27.33 -6.81 10.69
CA ILE A 153 -27.10 -5.54 10.02
C ILE A 153 -28.24 -4.58 10.35
N LYS A 154 -27.98 -3.53 11.13
CA LYS A 154 -28.94 -2.41 11.27
C LYS A 154 -28.61 -1.31 10.27
N LYS A 155 -29.55 -1.01 9.39
CA LYS A 155 -29.56 0.20 8.55
C LYS A 155 -30.17 1.36 9.37
N ASN A 156 -29.44 2.47 9.41
CA ASN A 156 -30.03 3.75 9.81
C ASN A 156 -30.84 4.32 8.67
#